data_b797dc1f3ff973aa6fb95282067b5a58
#
_entry.id   b797dc1f3ff973aa6fb95282067b5a58
#
_cell.length_a   1.000
_cell.length_b   1.000
_cell.length_c   1.000
_cell.angle_alpha   90.00
_cell.angle_beta   90.00
_cell.angle_gamma   90.00
#
_symmetry.space_group_name_H-M   'P 1'
#
loop_
_entity.id
_entity.type
_entity.pdbx_description
1 polymer ?
#
loop_
_entity_poly.entity_id
_entity_poly.type
_entity_poly.pdbx_seq_one_letter_code
_entity_poly.pdbx_strand_id
1 'polypeptide(L)'
;PYFPLYPPDVLICGGEAVTYPCRFENEFVPVIADLEKLVSDRTVAILYNFPSNPPGATVNSDQRDLLISFARKHDLWIVTDEVYDKIVYDEPHVSFLGAGYDKVIMLNSFSKTFAMTGWRIGYVLSPHKEAMEQVTKMQYYVTACSNDAMQYAVLEAMEKASSYPDEMRIEFQTRRDLITARLNQMEGVSCHEPKGAFYVFPKFEIPGLNSEQLAIEMLNDCLLYTSDAADEKYRG
;
A
#
# COMPACT_ATOMS: atom_id res chain seq x y z
N PRO A 1 -9.55 3.22 -3.54
CA PRO A 1 -9.25 2.09 -2.64
C PRO A 1 -8.05 2.41 -1.73
N TYR A 2 -8.01 1.83 -0.54
CA TYR A 2 -6.93 1.98 0.45
C TYR A 2 -6.92 0.78 1.41
N PHE A 3 -5.82 0.58 2.12
CA PHE A 3 -5.74 -0.43 3.16
C PHE A 3 -6.58 -0.01 4.38
N PRO A 4 -7.50 -0.87 4.88
CA PRO A 4 -8.56 -0.48 5.82
C PRO A 4 -8.09 0.10 7.15
N LEU A 5 -6.86 -0.18 7.58
CA LEU A 5 -6.36 0.31 8.87
C LEU A 5 -5.91 1.77 8.86
N TYR A 6 -5.67 2.39 7.71
CA TYR A 6 -5.19 3.78 7.68
C TYR A 6 -6.16 4.79 8.33
N PRO A 7 -7.48 4.79 8.02
CA PRO A 7 -8.39 5.73 8.69
C PRO A 7 -8.51 5.49 10.20
N PRO A 8 -8.66 4.26 10.72
CA PRO A 8 -8.63 4.01 12.16
C PRO A 8 -7.35 4.51 12.85
N ASP A 9 -6.19 4.33 12.24
CA ASP A 9 -4.91 4.79 12.81
C ASP A 9 -4.87 6.31 12.94
N VAL A 10 -5.39 7.04 11.94
CA VAL A 10 -5.54 8.50 12.00
C VAL A 10 -6.49 8.91 13.13
N LEU A 11 -7.63 8.24 13.25
CA LEU A 11 -8.64 8.53 14.28
C LEU A 11 -8.11 8.28 15.70
N ILE A 12 -7.37 7.21 15.92
CA ILE A 12 -6.74 6.90 17.22
C ILE A 12 -5.77 8.02 17.64
N CYS A 13 -5.11 8.64 16.65
CA CYS A 13 -4.23 9.78 16.90
C CYS A 13 -4.98 11.12 17.04
N GLY A 14 -6.31 11.12 17.04
CA GLY A 14 -7.15 12.34 17.16
C GLY A 14 -7.23 13.15 15.86
N GLY A 15 -6.82 12.58 14.74
CA GLY A 15 -6.91 13.19 13.42
C GLY A 15 -8.25 12.92 12.73
N GLU A 16 -8.48 13.61 11.62
CA GLU A 16 -9.57 13.37 10.69
C GLU A 16 -8.99 12.77 9.39
N ALA A 17 -9.48 11.60 9.02
CA ALA A 17 -9.04 10.93 7.80
C ALA A 17 -9.88 11.40 6.61
N VAL A 18 -9.26 12.13 5.70
CA VAL A 18 -9.89 12.56 4.44
C VAL A 18 -9.38 11.68 3.30
N THR A 19 -10.29 10.94 2.66
CA THR A 19 -9.92 10.05 1.56
C THR A 19 -9.87 10.79 0.23
N TYR A 20 -8.85 10.49 -0.58
CA TYR A 20 -8.73 10.98 -1.95
C TYR A 20 -9.02 9.87 -2.97
N PRO A 21 -9.59 10.22 -4.14
CA PRO A 21 -9.95 9.22 -5.13
C PRO A 21 -8.71 8.69 -5.87
N CYS A 22 -8.62 7.36 -5.94
CA CYS A 22 -7.73 6.63 -6.85
C CYS A 22 -8.61 5.84 -7.80
N ARG A 23 -8.76 6.32 -9.04
CA ARG A 23 -9.75 5.79 -9.99
C ARG A 23 -9.15 4.76 -10.92
N PHE A 24 -9.99 3.85 -11.38
CA PHE A 24 -9.65 2.84 -12.38
C PHE A 24 -9.05 3.49 -13.64
N GLU A 25 -9.64 4.56 -14.13
CA GLU A 25 -9.23 5.27 -15.36
C GLU A 25 -7.80 5.86 -15.28
N ASN A 26 -7.27 6.05 -14.08
CA ASN A 26 -5.91 6.54 -13.84
C ASN A 26 -4.99 5.45 -13.24
N GLU A 27 -5.30 4.18 -13.50
CA GLU A 27 -4.54 3.04 -12.94
C GLU A 27 -4.35 3.16 -11.41
N PHE A 28 -5.33 3.73 -10.72
CA PHE A 28 -5.35 3.97 -9.26
C PHE A 28 -4.24 4.90 -8.72
N VAL A 29 -3.57 5.65 -9.57
CA VAL A 29 -2.67 6.72 -9.16
C VAL A 29 -3.48 7.99 -8.87
N PRO A 30 -3.25 8.71 -7.75
CA PRO A 30 -3.99 9.93 -7.43
C PRO A 30 -3.67 11.06 -8.41
N VAL A 31 -4.68 11.88 -8.71
CA VAL A 31 -4.56 13.05 -9.58
C VAL A 31 -4.39 14.29 -8.72
N ILE A 32 -3.38 15.11 -9.00
CA ILE A 32 -3.07 16.34 -8.23
C ILE A 32 -4.28 17.26 -8.12
N ALA A 33 -5.06 17.44 -9.20
CA ALA A 33 -6.24 18.28 -9.19
C ALA A 33 -7.35 17.83 -8.20
N ASP A 34 -7.38 16.55 -7.86
CA ASP A 34 -8.31 16.04 -6.83
C ASP A 34 -7.74 16.23 -5.43
N LEU A 35 -6.43 16.07 -5.24
CA LEU A 35 -5.75 16.37 -3.98
C LEU A 35 -5.90 17.86 -3.60
N GLU A 36 -5.75 18.77 -4.57
CA GLU A 36 -5.92 20.22 -4.38
C GLU A 36 -7.31 20.61 -3.86
N LYS A 37 -8.36 19.84 -4.18
CA LYS A 37 -9.72 20.10 -3.68
C LYS A 37 -9.94 19.67 -2.24
N LEU A 38 -9.08 18.81 -1.70
CA LEU A 38 -9.24 18.19 -0.40
C LEU A 38 -8.32 18.81 0.66
N VAL A 39 -7.22 19.44 0.24
CA VAL A 39 -6.28 20.06 1.16
C VAL A 39 -6.88 21.32 1.78
N SER A 40 -6.62 21.53 3.06
CA SER A 40 -6.99 22.70 3.83
C SER A 40 -5.85 23.13 4.75
N ASP A 41 -6.00 24.25 5.43
CA ASP A 41 -5.08 24.76 6.47
C ASP A 41 -4.94 23.83 7.69
N ARG A 42 -5.85 22.87 7.85
CA ARG A 42 -5.78 21.82 8.88
C ARG A 42 -5.09 20.54 8.39
N THR A 43 -4.80 20.44 7.09
CA THR A 43 -4.13 19.25 6.54
C THR A 43 -2.65 19.24 6.93
N VAL A 44 -2.20 18.20 7.60
CA VAL A 44 -0.81 18.10 8.11
C VAL A 44 0.00 17.01 7.45
N ALA A 45 -0.65 16.01 6.87
CA ALA A 45 0.03 14.88 6.24
C ALA A 45 -0.79 14.30 5.10
N ILE A 46 -0.08 13.63 4.19
CA ILE A 46 -0.68 12.75 3.19
C ILE A 46 -0.04 11.37 3.31
N LEU A 47 -0.88 10.32 3.24
CA LEU A 47 -0.41 8.95 3.24
C LEU A 47 -0.48 8.39 1.83
N TYR A 48 0.64 7.84 1.35
CA TYR A 48 0.74 7.08 0.12
C TYR A 48 1.07 5.62 0.41
N ASN A 49 0.54 4.72 -0.40
CA ASN A 49 0.90 3.31 -0.36
C ASN A 49 1.24 2.85 -1.78
N PHE A 50 2.52 2.68 -2.05
CA PHE A 50 3.02 2.20 -3.34
C PHE A 50 4.20 1.22 -3.14
N PRO A 51 4.13 0.03 -3.74
CA PRO A 51 2.99 -0.57 -4.45
C PRO A 51 1.76 -0.69 -3.57
N SER A 52 0.58 -0.41 -4.14
CA SER A 52 -0.65 -0.21 -3.36
C SER A 52 -1.40 -1.51 -3.05
N ASN A 53 -2.00 -1.57 -1.89
CA ASN A 53 -3.00 -2.55 -1.50
C ASN A 53 -4.38 -1.87 -1.46
N PRO A 54 -5.40 -2.31 -2.23
CA PRO A 54 -5.46 -3.55 -3.00
C PRO A 54 -5.12 -3.45 -4.51
N PRO A 55 -4.98 -2.26 -5.19
CA PRO A 55 -4.96 -2.24 -6.65
C PRO A 55 -3.63 -2.68 -7.29
N GLY A 56 -2.54 -2.79 -6.53
CA GLY A 56 -1.23 -3.12 -7.09
C GLY A 56 -0.61 -2.01 -7.94
N ALA A 57 -1.09 -0.78 -7.78
CA ALA A 57 -0.54 0.38 -8.49
C ALA A 57 0.85 0.73 -7.98
N THR A 58 1.68 1.24 -8.88
CA THR A 58 2.99 1.85 -8.59
C THR A 58 3.04 3.27 -9.13
N VAL A 59 4.05 4.01 -8.77
CA VAL A 59 4.36 5.32 -9.37
C VAL A 59 5.72 5.27 -10.04
N ASN A 60 5.85 5.96 -11.17
CA ASN A 60 7.16 6.24 -11.75
C ASN A 60 7.79 7.49 -11.12
N SER A 61 9.02 7.83 -11.50
CA SER A 61 9.76 8.96 -10.94
C SER A 61 9.02 10.30 -11.15
N ASP A 62 8.45 10.53 -12.32
CA ASP A 62 7.75 11.78 -12.62
C ASP A 62 6.47 11.92 -11.77
N GLN A 63 5.70 10.84 -11.63
CA GLN A 63 4.51 10.80 -10.79
C GLN A 63 4.85 11.02 -9.32
N ARG A 64 5.89 10.34 -8.80
CA ARG A 64 6.39 10.56 -7.44
C ARG A 64 6.78 12.01 -7.22
N ASP A 65 7.51 12.61 -8.14
CA ASP A 65 8.01 14.00 -8.03
C ASP A 65 6.86 15.01 -8.06
N LEU A 66 5.79 14.75 -8.82
CA LEU A 66 4.56 15.53 -8.78
C LEU A 66 3.87 15.44 -7.41
N LEU A 67 3.78 14.24 -6.83
CA LEU A 67 3.19 14.02 -5.51
C LEU A 67 4.02 14.68 -4.40
N ILE A 68 5.35 14.63 -4.49
CA ILE A 68 6.26 15.36 -3.57
C ILE A 68 6.10 16.87 -3.75
N SER A 69 5.99 17.37 -4.97
CA SER A 69 5.81 18.79 -5.24
C SER A 69 4.50 19.32 -4.66
N PHE A 70 3.43 18.52 -4.72
CA PHE A 70 2.17 18.82 -4.04
C PHE A 70 2.35 18.89 -2.53
N ALA A 71 2.97 17.89 -1.90
CA ALA A 71 3.21 17.89 -0.46
C ALA A 71 4.08 19.09 -0.02
N ARG A 72 5.12 19.42 -0.79
CA ARG A 72 6.00 20.58 -0.55
C ARG A 72 5.24 21.90 -0.65
N LYS A 73 4.38 22.05 -1.66
CA LYS A 73 3.55 23.25 -1.86
C LYS A 73 2.68 23.56 -0.64
N HIS A 74 2.14 22.52 -0.02
CA HIS A 74 1.22 22.64 1.13
C HIS A 74 1.89 22.34 2.47
N ASP A 75 3.21 22.22 2.51
CA ASP A 75 4.02 21.93 3.69
C ASP A 75 3.61 20.65 4.45
N LEU A 76 3.15 19.61 3.73
CA LEU A 76 2.63 18.37 4.30
C LEU A 76 3.74 17.37 4.61
N TRP A 77 3.56 16.59 5.65
CA TRP A 77 4.29 15.34 5.82
C TRP A 77 3.81 14.31 4.80
N ILE A 78 4.75 13.53 4.27
CA ILE A 78 4.45 12.32 3.51
C ILE A 78 4.70 11.13 4.42
N VAL A 79 3.65 10.34 4.70
CA VAL A 79 3.78 9.00 5.25
C VAL A 79 3.65 8.04 4.07
N THR A 80 4.69 7.28 3.77
CA THR A 80 4.67 6.34 2.65
C THR A 80 4.82 4.92 3.16
N ASP A 81 3.83 4.08 2.83
CA ASP A 81 3.89 2.64 3.08
C ASP A 81 4.42 1.95 1.83
N GLU A 82 5.66 1.47 1.94
CA GLU A 82 6.39 0.83 0.84
C GLU A 82 6.63 -0.67 1.10
N VAL A 83 5.75 -1.31 1.85
CA VAL A 83 5.90 -2.71 2.29
C VAL A 83 6.02 -3.72 1.14
N TYR A 84 5.59 -3.34 -0.07
CA TYR A 84 5.69 -4.16 -1.28
C TYR A 84 6.85 -3.77 -2.21
N ASP A 85 7.83 -3.02 -1.75
CA ASP A 85 8.95 -2.47 -2.54
C ASP A 85 9.74 -3.54 -3.33
N LYS A 86 9.78 -4.79 -2.86
CA LYS A 86 10.43 -5.93 -3.52
C LYS A 86 9.48 -6.74 -4.42
N ILE A 87 8.19 -6.43 -4.39
CA ILE A 87 7.19 -7.09 -5.24
C ILE A 87 6.71 -6.07 -6.26
N VAL A 88 7.59 -5.75 -7.19
CA VAL A 88 7.36 -4.86 -8.34
C VAL A 88 7.81 -5.61 -9.58
N TYR A 89 7.03 -5.58 -10.65
CA TYR A 89 7.19 -6.52 -11.74
C TYR A 89 8.02 -5.97 -12.90
N ASP A 90 7.53 -4.97 -13.59
CA ASP A 90 8.09 -4.58 -14.89
C ASP A 90 9.13 -3.45 -14.77
N GLU A 91 8.98 -2.59 -13.77
CA GLU A 91 9.84 -1.45 -13.51
C GLU A 91 10.36 -1.49 -12.06
N PRO A 92 11.52 -0.93 -11.76
CA PRO A 92 12.01 -0.90 -10.39
C PRO A 92 11.12 -0.01 -9.51
N HIS A 93 11.03 -0.37 -8.22
CA HIS A 93 10.34 0.45 -7.23
C HIS A 93 10.93 1.86 -7.13
N VAL A 94 10.06 2.85 -7.06
CA VAL A 94 10.43 4.26 -6.89
C VAL A 94 10.00 4.73 -5.50
N SER A 95 10.98 4.82 -4.60
CA SER A 95 10.74 5.26 -3.22
C SER A 95 10.53 6.78 -3.11
N PHE A 96 9.71 7.20 -2.17
CA PHE A 96 9.60 8.60 -1.74
C PHE A 96 10.79 9.02 -0.86
N LEU A 97 11.44 8.06 -0.22
CA LEU A 97 12.63 8.33 0.58
C LEU A 97 13.82 8.71 -0.33
N GLY A 98 14.57 9.72 0.07
CA GLY A 98 15.75 10.17 -0.69
C GLY A 98 15.45 11.03 -1.93
N ALA A 99 14.18 11.38 -2.17
CA ALA A 99 13.76 12.21 -3.31
C ALA A 99 13.87 13.75 -3.05
N GLY A 100 14.72 14.17 -2.11
CA GLY A 100 14.98 15.59 -1.84
C GLY A 100 13.86 16.32 -1.09
N TYR A 101 13.05 15.59 -0.33
CA TYR A 101 12.04 16.14 0.58
C TYR A 101 12.22 15.56 1.98
N ASP A 102 12.42 16.42 2.98
CA ASP A 102 12.80 15.98 4.33
C ASP A 102 11.60 15.53 5.17
N LYS A 103 10.39 16.02 4.89
CA LYS A 103 9.16 15.61 5.60
C LYS A 103 8.59 14.30 5.05
N VAL A 104 9.42 13.26 4.97
CA VAL A 104 9.03 11.90 4.55
C VAL A 104 9.26 10.93 5.71
N ILE A 105 8.24 10.14 6.03
CA ILE A 105 8.32 8.99 6.93
C ILE A 105 7.97 7.75 6.10
N MET A 106 8.95 6.89 5.85
CA MET A 106 8.78 5.66 5.09
C MET A 106 8.60 4.50 6.05
N LEU A 107 7.55 3.73 5.83
CA LEU A 107 7.22 2.50 6.53
C LEU A 107 7.54 1.30 5.63
N ASN A 108 8.20 0.29 6.17
CA ASN A 108 8.44 -0.95 5.47
C ASN A 108 8.47 -2.14 6.43
N SER A 109 8.45 -3.36 5.90
CA SER A 109 8.33 -4.56 6.70
C SER A 109 8.98 -5.74 6.00
N PHE A 110 9.50 -6.67 6.79
CA PHE A 110 9.99 -7.97 6.30
C PHE A 110 8.85 -8.96 6.04
N SER A 111 7.62 -8.61 6.42
CA SER A 111 6.42 -9.44 6.25
C SER A 111 6.21 -9.89 4.81
N LYS A 112 6.45 -9.01 3.84
CA LYS A 112 6.22 -9.28 2.41
C LYS A 112 7.51 -9.65 1.70
N THR A 113 8.60 -8.95 2.00
CA THR A 113 9.92 -9.17 1.39
C THR A 113 10.44 -10.60 1.60
N PHE A 114 10.23 -11.17 2.80
CA PHE A 114 10.71 -12.51 3.16
C PHE A 114 9.59 -13.46 3.59
N ALA A 115 8.32 -13.18 3.24
CA ALA A 115 7.16 -13.98 3.66
C ALA A 115 7.06 -14.17 5.20
N MET A 116 7.54 -13.20 5.98
CA MET A 116 7.63 -13.25 7.44
C MET A 116 6.45 -12.55 8.13
N THR A 117 5.24 -12.67 7.61
CA THR A 117 4.05 -11.94 8.09
C THR A 117 3.77 -12.18 9.58
N GLY A 118 3.86 -13.43 10.05
CA GLY A 118 3.62 -13.81 11.45
C GLY A 118 4.72 -13.35 12.43
N TRP A 119 5.87 -12.94 11.94
CA TRP A 119 7.03 -12.57 12.75
C TRP A 119 6.93 -11.17 13.33
N ARG A 120 6.02 -10.33 12.82
CA ARG A 120 5.71 -8.98 13.31
C ARG A 120 6.90 -8.04 13.44
N ILE A 121 7.68 -7.92 12.36
CA ILE A 121 8.87 -7.06 12.32
C ILE A 121 8.88 -6.19 11.08
N GLY A 122 9.24 -4.92 11.26
CA GLY A 122 9.36 -3.92 10.21
C GLY A 122 10.26 -2.78 10.67
N TYR A 123 10.36 -1.75 9.87
CA TYR A 123 11.19 -0.59 10.16
C TYR A 123 10.58 0.70 9.60
N VAL A 124 11.00 1.81 10.19
CA VAL A 124 10.64 3.16 9.78
C VAL A 124 11.92 3.93 9.46
N LEU A 125 11.92 4.66 8.35
CA LEU A 125 13.03 5.51 7.95
C LEU A 125 12.53 6.93 7.63
N SER A 126 13.31 7.93 8.01
CA SER A 126 13.09 9.33 7.65
C SER A 126 14.41 10.09 7.67
N PRO A 127 14.63 11.04 6.76
CA PRO A 127 15.77 11.96 6.86
C PRO A 127 15.57 12.99 7.99
N HIS A 128 14.34 13.19 8.48
CA HIS A 128 14.01 14.17 9.50
C HIS A 128 14.32 13.64 10.91
N LYS A 129 15.46 14.04 11.44
CA LYS A 129 16.01 13.51 12.69
C LYS A 129 15.06 13.66 13.89
N GLU A 130 14.47 14.84 14.07
CA GLU A 130 13.56 15.10 15.20
C GLU A 130 12.29 14.24 15.12
N ALA A 131 11.75 14.01 13.92
CA ALA A 131 10.61 13.10 13.74
C ALA A 131 11.00 11.67 14.14
N MET A 132 12.17 11.19 13.73
CA MET A 132 12.65 9.86 14.10
C MET A 132 12.89 9.71 15.61
N GLU A 133 13.35 10.75 16.29
CA GLU A 133 13.45 10.75 17.76
C GLU A 133 12.09 10.55 18.42
N GLN A 134 11.04 11.21 17.90
CA GLN A 134 9.67 11.04 18.43
C GLN A 134 9.09 9.66 18.10
N VAL A 135 9.27 9.17 16.86
CA VAL A 135 8.85 7.82 16.46
C VAL A 135 9.51 6.76 17.35
N THR A 136 10.82 6.87 17.58
CA THR A 136 11.57 5.95 18.45
C THR A 136 11.04 5.99 19.88
N LYS A 137 10.77 7.18 20.42
CA LYS A 137 10.21 7.36 21.74
C LYS A 137 8.82 6.72 21.87
N MET A 138 7.95 6.93 20.88
CA MET A 138 6.62 6.32 20.85
C MET A 138 6.71 4.79 20.77
N GLN A 139 7.58 4.25 19.91
CA GLN A 139 7.81 2.81 19.79
C GLN A 139 8.23 2.21 21.16
N TYR A 140 9.09 2.89 21.88
CA TYR A 140 9.49 2.46 23.22
C TYR A 140 8.30 2.36 24.20
N TYR A 141 7.39 3.32 24.18
CA TYR A 141 6.21 3.31 25.06
C TYR A 141 5.13 2.32 24.62
N VAL A 142 5.00 2.05 23.33
CA VAL A 142 3.95 1.16 22.78
C VAL A 142 4.34 -0.31 22.90
N THR A 143 5.59 -0.65 22.56
CA THR A 143 6.03 -2.07 22.47
C THR A 143 7.33 -2.37 23.19
N ALA A 144 7.97 -1.38 23.85
CA ALA A 144 9.31 -1.44 24.42
C ALA A 144 10.40 -1.71 23.36
N CYS A 145 10.37 -2.87 22.69
CA CYS A 145 11.25 -3.22 21.56
C CYS A 145 10.59 -4.28 20.68
N SER A 146 11.10 -4.43 19.46
CA SER A 146 10.78 -5.59 18.63
C SER A 146 11.39 -6.86 19.25
N ASN A 147 10.76 -8.02 18.98
CA ASN A 147 11.24 -9.30 19.50
C ASN A 147 12.69 -9.57 19.04
N ASP A 148 13.58 -9.82 19.99
CA ASP A 148 15.02 -9.96 19.74
C ASP A 148 15.34 -11.13 18.82
N ALA A 149 14.78 -12.30 19.09
CA ALA A 149 14.99 -13.48 18.23
C ALA A 149 14.56 -13.23 16.76
N MET A 150 13.51 -12.45 16.55
CA MET A 150 13.04 -12.09 15.21
C MET A 150 13.98 -11.11 14.51
N GLN A 151 14.65 -10.22 15.24
CA GLN A 151 15.67 -9.33 14.67
C GLN A 151 16.86 -10.13 14.15
N TYR A 152 17.34 -11.11 14.90
CA TYR A 152 18.40 -12.02 14.42
C TYR A 152 17.96 -12.84 13.21
N ALA A 153 16.74 -13.35 13.21
CA ALA A 153 16.22 -14.12 12.07
C ALA A 153 16.11 -13.26 10.80
N VAL A 154 15.72 -11.99 10.93
CA VAL A 154 15.71 -11.05 9.79
C VAL A 154 17.12 -10.77 9.29
N LEU A 155 18.09 -10.58 10.19
CA LEU A 155 19.48 -10.39 9.78
C LEU A 155 19.99 -11.59 8.99
N GLU A 156 19.74 -12.81 9.47
CA GLU A 156 20.08 -14.04 8.76
C GLU A 156 19.37 -14.14 7.38
N ALA A 157 18.10 -13.74 7.30
CA ALA A 157 17.37 -13.73 6.04
C ALA A 157 17.98 -12.74 5.03
N MET A 158 18.35 -11.55 5.47
CA MET A 158 19.01 -10.55 4.62
C MET A 158 20.36 -11.00 4.11
N GLU A 159 21.14 -11.71 4.93
CA GLU A 159 22.47 -12.19 4.57
C GLU A 159 22.44 -13.47 3.72
N LYS A 160 21.55 -14.42 4.03
CA LYS A 160 21.58 -15.78 3.47
C LYS A 160 20.46 -16.09 2.48
N ALA A 161 19.39 -15.28 2.46
CA ALA A 161 18.24 -15.47 1.59
C ALA A 161 17.98 -14.24 0.71
N SER A 162 19.01 -13.53 0.32
CA SER A 162 18.90 -12.29 -0.46
C SER A 162 18.28 -12.48 -1.86
N SER A 163 18.33 -13.69 -2.44
CA SER A 163 17.68 -14.04 -3.71
C SER A 163 16.18 -14.34 -3.58
N TYR A 164 15.73 -14.70 -2.37
CA TYR A 164 14.35 -15.16 -2.15
C TYR A 164 13.26 -14.15 -2.57
N PRO A 165 13.41 -12.82 -2.31
CA PRO A 165 12.45 -11.85 -2.81
C PRO A 165 12.28 -11.87 -4.33
N ASP A 166 13.37 -12.04 -5.09
CA ASP A 166 13.33 -12.14 -6.56
C ASP A 166 12.67 -13.42 -7.05
N GLU A 167 12.97 -14.54 -6.41
CA GLU A 167 12.33 -15.83 -6.72
C GLU A 167 10.82 -15.75 -6.50
N MET A 168 10.40 -15.19 -5.37
CA MET A 168 8.99 -14.98 -5.04
C MET A 168 8.32 -14.01 -6.01
N ARG A 169 8.98 -12.91 -6.38
CA ARG A 169 8.49 -11.93 -7.35
C ARG A 169 8.20 -12.55 -8.70
N ILE A 170 9.08 -13.41 -9.21
CA ILE A 170 8.90 -14.12 -10.49
C ILE A 170 7.65 -15.01 -10.44
N GLU A 171 7.48 -15.75 -9.34
CA GLU A 171 6.29 -16.59 -9.16
C GLU A 171 5.00 -15.75 -9.08
N PHE A 172 5.00 -14.64 -8.35
CA PHE A 172 3.86 -13.73 -8.30
C PHE A 172 3.58 -13.08 -9.66
N GLN A 173 4.60 -12.74 -10.43
CA GLN A 173 4.42 -12.23 -11.79
C GLN A 173 3.70 -13.24 -12.68
N THR A 174 4.13 -14.51 -12.65
CA THR A 174 3.46 -15.58 -13.39
C THR A 174 1.99 -15.73 -13.00
N ARG A 175 1.68 -15.65 -11.70
CA ARG A 175 0.30 -15.71 -11.21
C ARG A 175 -0.51 -14.47 -11.59
N ARG A 176 0.09 -13.29 -11.54
CA ARG A 176 -0.50 -12.02 -12.00
C ARG A 176 -0.94 -12.13 -13.45
N ASP A 177 -0.03 -12.54 -14.31
CA ASP A 177 -0.27 -12.63 -15.76
C ASP A 177 -1.42 -13.60 -16.07
N LEU A 178 -1.41 -14.76 -15.39
CA LEU A 178 -2.47 -15.77 -15.55
C LEU A 178 -3.83 -15.23 -15.09
N ILE A 179 -3.92 -14.68 -13.87
CA ILE A 179 -5.22 -14.25 -13.32
C ILE A 179 -5.76 -13.04 -14.08
N THR A 180 -4.92 -12.07 -14.42
CA THR A 180 -5.32 -10.88 -15.18
C THR A 180 -5.84 -11.25 -16.56
N ALA A 181 -5.13 -12.15 -17.26
CA ALA A 181 -5.60 -12.66 -18.54
C ALA A 181 -6.95 -13.37 -18.45
N ARG A 182 -7.17 -14.17 -17.39
CA ARG A 182 -8.44 -14.87 -17.15
C ARG A 182 -9.58 -13.92 -16.82
N LEU A 183 -9.37 -12.95 -15.95
CA LEU A 183 -10.37 -11.94 -15.58
C LEU A 183 -10.82 -11.14 -16.81
N ASN A 184 -9.89 -10.67 -17.63
CA ASN A 184 -10.19 -9.90 -18.83
C ASN A 184 -10.83 -10.70 -19.97
N GLN A 185 -10.94 -12.03 -19.86
CA GLN A 185 -11.73 -12.88 -20.78
C GLN A 185 -13.19 -13.01 -20.35
N MET A 186 -13.54 -12.58 -19.12
CA MET A 186 -14.90 -12.66 -18.60
C MET A 186 -15.72 -11.46 -19.08
N GLU A 187 -16.97 -11.70 -19.52
CA GLU A 187 -17.89 -10.62 -19.89
C GLU A 187 -18.25 -9.77 -18.65
N GLY A 188 -18.21 -8.45 -18.80
CA GLY A 188 -18.51 -7.52 -17.71
C GLY A 188 -17.41 -7.39 -16.66
N VAL A 189 -16.21 -7.94 -16.92
CA VAL A 189 -15.06 -7.83 -16.01
C VAL A 189 -13.90 -7.14 -16.73
N SER A 190 -13.28 -6.17 -16.05
CA SER A 190 -12.04 -5.53 -16.53
C SER A 190 -11.07 -5.39 -15.37
N CYS A 191 -9.81 -5.70 -15.60
CA CYS A 191 -8.76 -5.64 -14.61
C CYS A 191 -7.50 -5.03 -15.21
N HIS A 192 -6.99 -3.95 -14.60
CA HIS A 192 -5.64 -3.50 -14.91
C HIS A 192 -4.64 -4.55 -14.48
N GLU A 193 -3.58 -4.67 -15.24
CA GLU A 193 -2.44 -5.49 -14.85
C GLU A 193 -1.70 -4.80 -13.70
N PRO A 194 -1.66 -5.39 -12.50
CA PRO A 194 -0.98 -4.78 -11.36
C PRO A 194 0.52 -4.68 -11.62
N LYS A 195 1.09 -3.53 -11.35
CA LYS A 195 2.55 -3.29 -11.51
C LYS A 195 3.35 -3.70 -10.27
N GLY A 196 2.67 -3.96 -9.15
CA GLY A 196 3.30 -4.40 -7.91
C GLY A 196 2.32 -5.07 -6.95
N ALA A 197 2.80 -5.41 -5.76
CA ALA A 197 2.10 -6.22 -4.77
C ALA A 197 1.66 -7.59 -5.31
N PHE A 198 0.78 -8.30 -4.65
CA PHE A 198 0.28 -9.61 -5.07
C PHE A 198 -1.25 -9.66 -5.08
N TYR A 199 -1.88 -8.55 -5.41
CA TYR A 199 -3.33 -8.42 -5.50
C TYR A 199 -3.74 -8.11 -6.94
N VAL A 200 -4.97 -8.48 -7.29
CA VAL A 200 -5.69 -7.97 -8.44
C VAL A 200 -6.94 -7.24 -7.96
N PHE A 201 -7.31 -6.16 -8.62
CA PHE A 201 -8.46 -5.34 -8.24
C PHE A 201 -9.36 -5.12 -9.46
N PRO A 202 -10.16 -6.13 -9.84
CA PRO A 202 -11.00 -6.07 -11.02
C PRO A 202 -12.21 -5.15 -10.82
N LYS A 203 -12.62 -4.50 -11.91
CA LYS A 203 -13.88 -3.79 -12.03
C LYS A 203 -14.93 -4.75 -12.60
N PHE A 204 -16.08 -4.86 -11.93
CA PHE A 204 -17.22 -5.62 -12.39
C PHE A 204 -18.33 -4.69 -12.85
N GLU A 205 -18.89 -4.93 -14.02
CA GLU A 205 -20.03 -4.21 -14.59
C GLU A 205 -21.18 -5.19 -14.81
N ILE A 206 -21.76 -5.68 -13.70
CA ILE A 206 -22.85 -6.65 -13.69
C ILE A 206 -24.16 -5.91 -13.40
N PRO A 207 -25.11 -5.86 -14.35
CA PRO A 207 -26.37 -5.15 -14.16
C PRO A 207 -27.13 -5.61 -12.92
N GLY A 208 -27.54 -4.66 -12.08
CA GLY A 208 -28.38 -4.90 -10.92
C GLY A 208 -27.66 -5.32 -9.64
N LEU A 209 -26.34 -5.45 -9.67
CA LEU A 209 -25.53 -5.76 -8.47
C LEU A 209 -24.55 -4.61 -8.17
N ASN A 210 -24.43 -4.27 -6.90
CA ASN A 210 -23.33 -3.49 -6.38
C ASN A 210 -22.18 -4.41 -5.92
N SER A 211 -21.01 -3.85 -5.58
CA SER A 211 -19.82 -4.62 -5.21
C SER A 211 -20.03 -5.51 -3.99
N GLU A 212 -20.78 -5.05 -2.98
CA GLU A 212 -21.08 -5.83 -1.76
C GLU A 212 -21.99 -7.01 -2.07
N GLN A 213 -23.06 -6.76 -2.84
CA GLN A 213 -24.00 -7.82 -3.26
C GLN A 213 -23.28 -8.88 -4.08
N LEU A 214 -22.45 -8.46 -5.03
CA LEU A 214 -21.64 -9.38 -5.83
C LEU A 214 -20.70 -10.22 -4.96
N ALA A 215 -20.01 -9.60 -4.00
CA ALA A 215 -19.11 -10.32 -3.10
C ALA A 215 -19.85 -11.36 -2.25
N ILE A 216 -21.06 -11.02 -1.77
CA ILE A 216 -21.92 -11.95 -1.01
C ILE A 216 -22.39 -13.10 -1.90
N GLU A 217 -22.81 -12.84 -3.14
CA GLU A 217 -23.23 -13.88 -4.09
C GLU A 217 -22.06 -14.81 -4.42
N MET A 218 -20.90 -14.26 -4.73
CA MET A 218 -19.68 -15.06 -4.99
C MET A 218 -19.28 -15.91 -3.78
N LEU A 219 -19.44 -15.40 -2.57
CA LEU A 219 -19.17 -16.16 -1.36
C LEU A 219 -20.16 -17.32 -1.20
N ASN A 220 -21.45 -17.08 -1.44
CA ASN A 220 -22.50 -18.10 -1.27
C ASN A 220 -22.45 -19.19 -2.34
N ASP A 221 -22.25 -18.80 -3.60
CA ASP A 221 -22.32 -19.72 -4.73
C ASP A 221 -21.00 -20.44 -4.99
N CYS A 222 -19.87 -19.76 -4.80
CA CYS A 222 -18.54 -20.24 -5.16
C CYS A 222 -17.66 -20.55 -3.94
N LEU A 223 -18.14 -20.27 -2.71
CA LEU A 223 -17.32 -20.31 -1.49
C LEU A 223 -16.03 -19.46 -1.62
N LEU A 224 -16.06 -18.45 -2.48
CA LEU A 224 -14.93 -17.58 -2.72
C LEU A 224 -14.87 -16.53 -1.60
N TYR A 225 -13.86 -16.63 -0.76
CA TYR A 225 -13.56 -15.63 0.26
C TYR A 225 -12.48 -14.68 -0.26
N THR A 226 -12.79 -13.39 -0.26
CA THR A 226 -11.80 -12.34 -0.54
C THR A 226 -11.60 -11.47 0.70
N SER A 227 -10.40 -11.02 0.96
CA SER A 227 -10.10 -10.12 2.08
C SER A 227 -10.95 -8.84 2.03
N ASP A 228 -11.25 -8.34 0.84
CA ASP A 228 -12.01 -7.11 0.64
C ASP A 228 -13.51 -7.26 0.96
N ALA A 229 -14.09 -8.42 0.75
CA ALA A 229 -15.49 -8.70 1.14
C ALA A 229 -15.68 -8.65 2.67
N ALA A 230 -14.66 -8.99 3.45
CA ALA A 230 -14.68 -8.85 4.90
C ALA A 230 -14.52 -7.39 5.36
N ASP A 231 -13.77 -6.60 4.60
CA ASP A 231 -13.44 -5.21 4.92
C ASP A 231 -14.58 -4.23 4.58
N GLU A 232 -15.39 -4.51 3.57
CA GLU A 232 -16.54 -3.66 3.19
C GLU A 232 -17.63 -3.58 4.27
N LYS A 233 -17.75 -4.57 5.14
CA LYS A 233 -18.66 -4.53 6.31
C LYS A 233 -18.37 -3.37 7.28
N TYR A 234 -17.20 -2.78 7.21
CA TYR A 234 -16.78 -1.67 8.08
C TYR A 234 -16.70 -0.32 7.35
N ARG A 235 -17.18 -0.25 6.10
CA ARG A 235 -17.19 0.99 5.28
C ARG A 235 -18.57 1.67 5.21
N GLY A 236 -19.53 1.21 5.99
CA GLY A 236 -20.87 1.80 6.15
C GLY A 236 -20.92 2.89 7.20
#